data_a2aeb92ba8a1a73f0cfb85294e2dbba1
#
_entry.id   a2aeb92ba8a1a73f0cfb85294e2dbba1
#
_cell.length_a   1.000
_cell.length_b   1.000
_cell.length_c   1.000
_cell.angle_alpha   90.00
_cell.angle_beta   90.00
_cell.angle_gamma   90.00
#
_symmetry.space_group_name_H-M   'P 1'
#
loop_
_entity.id
_entity.type
_entity.pdbx_description
1 polymer ?
#
loop_
_entity_poly.entity_id
_entity_poly.type
_entity_poly.pdbx_seq_one_letter_code
_entity_poly.pdbx_strand_id
1 'polypeptide(L)'
;MIVDIGGGTTEVAIMSLADIAASESIRIGGDDMDEAVINHLKRTYNLLIGEARAEKVKIQIGSAVPLQEELTMEVAGRDTISGMPRKIVITSEEVREALRGPMAMIIDAVAVTLEKAQPELSADLIDNGIHICGGGSLLRGMDKALANATGLIVKRVEDPLNSVAHGTSVYLENLELWKDTMNHNGNGWE
;
A
#
# COMPACT_ATOMS: atom_id res chain seq x y z
N MET A 1 -8.17 9.78 -8.57
CA MET A 1 -7.21 8.66 -8.61
C MET A 1 -7.51 7.70 -7.48
N ILE A 2 -7.34 6.40 -7.71
CA ILE A 2 -7.48 5.33 -6.72
C ILE A 2 -6.15 4.60 -6.61
N VAL A 3 -5.73 4.25 -5.38
CA VAL A 3 -4.56 3.43 -5.08
C VAL A 3 -5.01 2.30 -4.15
N ASP A 4 -5.03 1.09 -4.66
CA ASP A 4 -5.33 -0.12 -3.89
C ASP A 4 -4.03 -0.82 -3.51
N ILE A 5 -3.71 -0.83 -2.20
CA ILE A 5 -2.49 -1.45 -1.67
C ILE A 5 -2.89 -2.76 -1.02
N GLY A 6 -2.85 -3.84 -1.79
CA GLY A 6 -3.19 -5.19 -1.36
C GLY A 6 -2.08 -5.89 -0.58
N GLY A 7 -2.21 -7.22 -0.42
CA GLY A 7 -1.18 -8.07 0.17
C GLY A 7 0.04 -8.19 -0.73
N GLY A 8 -0.13 -8.63 -1.98
CA GLY A 8 0.95 -8.90 -2.93
C GLY A 8 1.07 -7.91 -4.08
N THR A 9 0.11 -7.00 -4.27
CA THR A 9 0.11 -6.02 -5.37
C THR A 9 -0.36 -4.66 -4.90
N THR A 10 0.06 -3.64 -5.64
CA THR A 10 -0.51 -2.29 -5.57
C THR A 10 -1.00 -1.90 -6.95
N GLU A 11 -2.28 -1.55 -7.03
CA GLU A 11 -2.96 -1.10 -8.24
C GLU A 11 -3.21 0.40 -8.15
N VAL A 12 -2.79 1.12 -9.17
CA VAL A 12 -2.98 2.58 -9.25
C VAL A 12 -3.77 2.88 -10.51
N ALA A 13 -4.87 3.63 -10.39
CA ALA A 13 -5.69 4.00 -11.54
C ALA A 13 -6.22 5.43 -11.47
N ILE A 14 -6.21 6.13 -12.59
CA ILE A 14 -6.93 7.37 -12.80
C ILE A 14 -8.19 7.04 -13.62
N MET A 15 -9.34 7.36 -13.05
CA MET A 15 -10.64 7.13 -13.67
C MET A 15 -11.24 8.45 -14.14
N SER A 16 -11.81 8.43 -15.34
CA SER A 16 -12.55 9.55 -15.92
C SER A 16 -13.75 9.00 -16.68
N LEU A 17 -14.94 9.59 -16.46
CA LEU A 17 -16.18 9.22 -17.16
C LEU A 17 -16.49 7.71 -17.13
N ALA A 18 -16.25 7.06 -15.99
CA ALA A 18 -16.42 5.62 -15.77
C ALA A 18 -15.46 4.71 -16.57
N ASP A 19 -14.38 5.27 -17.11
CA ASP A 19 -13.32 4.51 -17.79
C ASP A 19 -11.96 4.73 -17.12
N ILE A 20 -11.00 3.82 -17.35
CA ILE A 20 -9.63 3.93 -16.85
C ILE A 20 -8.80 4.73 -17.85
N ALA A 21 -8.43 5.95 -17.46
CA ALA A 21 -7.62 6.83 -18.30
C ALA A 21 -6.12 6.53 -18.24
N ALA A 22 -5.63 6.08 -17.08
CA ALA A 22 -4.26 5.63 -16.88
C ALA A 22 -4.22 4.63 -15.72
N SER A 23 -3.36 3.63 -15.80
CA SER A 23 -3.14 2.69 -14.71
C SER A 23 -1.71 2.18 -14.67
N GLU A 24 -1.33 1.71 -13.48
CA GLU A 24 -0.08 1.00 -13.21
C GLU A 24 -0.37 -0.09 -12.19
N SER A 25 0.26 -1.25 -12.37
CA SER A 25 0.19 -2.38 -11.45
C SER A 25 1.60 -2.83 -11.10
N ILE A 26 1.89 -2.90 -9.82
CA ILE A 26 3.18 -3.39 -9.33
C ILE A 26 2.98 -4.56 -8.37
N ARG A 27 3.93 -5.51 -8.41
CA ARG A 27 3.95 -6.64 -7.48
C ARG A 27 4.66 -6.28 -6.18
N ILE A 28 4.14 -5.28 -5.49
CA ILE A 28 4.59 -4.82 -4.18
C ILE A 28 3.34 -4.55 -3.35
N GLY A 29 3.30 -5.10 -2.14
CA GLY A 29 2.17 -4.95 -1.23
C GLY A 29 2.55 -5.17 0.24
N GLY A 30 1.57 -5.59 1.02
CA GLY A 30 1.72 -5.84 2.45
C GLY A 30 2.73 -6.92 2.78
N ASP A 31 2.85 -7.96 1.93
CA ASP A 31 3.75 -9.10 2.12
C ASP A 31 5.21 -8.68 1.92
N ASP A 32 5.48 -7.79 0.95
CA ASP A 32 6.82 -7.22 0.73
C ASP A 32 7.24 -6.33 1.91
N MET A 33 6.28 -5.63 2.52
CA MET A 33 6.53 -4.87 3.75
C MET A 33 6.90 -5.82 4.91
N ASP A 34 6.24 -6.97 5.03
CA ASP A 34 6.54 -7.98 6.05
C ASP A 34 7.91 -8.61 5.82
N GLU A 35 8.23 -8.93 4.56
CA GLU A 35 9.55 -9.43 4.19
C GLU A 35 10.66 -8.41 4.50
N ALA A 36 10.41 -7.13 4.25
CA ALA A 36 11.34 -6.05 4.57
C ALA A 36 11.64 -5.99 6.09
N VAL A 37 10.61 -6.15 6.93
CA VAL A 37 10.77 -6.25 8.40
C VAL A 37 11.57 -7.48 8.79
N ILE A 38 11.28 -8.66 8.24
CA ILE A 38 12.03 -9.90 8.48
C ILE A 38 13.50 -9.70 8.13
N ASN A 39 13.76 -9.16 6.96
CA ASN A 39 15.11 -8.93 6.45
C ASN A 39 15.89 -7.91 7.28
N HIS A 40 15.21 -6.86 7.75
CA HIS A 40 15.81 -5.87 8.65
C HIS A 40 16.24 -6.50 9.98
N LEU A 41 15.34 -7.24 10.65
CA LEU A 41 15.64 -7.88 11.93
C LEU A 41 16.72 -8.96 11.80
N LYS A 42 16.73 -9.71 10.71
CA LYS A 42 17.77 -10.68 10.40
C LYS A 42 19.15 -10.03 10.24
N ARG A 43 19.22 -8.92 9.51
CA ARG A 43 20.50 -8.22 9.23
C ARG A 43 21.02 -7.45 10.45
N THR A 44 20.13 -6.76 11.18
CA THR A 44 20.53 -5.85 12.26
C THR A 44 20.76 -6.61 13.57
N TYR A 45 19.93 -7.61 13.86
CA TYR A 45 19.89 -8.28 15.15
C TYR A 45 20.24 -9.77 15.09
N ASN A 46 20.51 -10.33 13.91
CA ASN A 46 20.61 -11.77 13.69
C ASN A 46 19.36 -12.53 14.23
N LEU A 47 18.19 -11.88 14.19
CA LEU A 47 16.94 -12.44 14.69
C LEU A 47 16.05 -12.88 13.53
N LEU A 48 15.73 -14.15 13.45
CA LEU A 48 14.79 -14.70 12.48
C LEU A 48 13.39 -14.76 13.10
N ILE A 49 12.43 -14.12 12.44
CA ILE A 49 11.00 -14.16 12.73
C ILE A 49 10.23 -14.71 11.53
N GLY A 50 9.02 -15.19 11.74
CA GLY A 50 8.10 -15.59 10.66
C GLY A 50 7.18 -14.45 10.21
N GLU A 51 6.56 -14.64 9.04
CA GLU A 51 5.66 -13.68 8.38
C GLU A 51 4.57 -13.13 9.31
N ALA A 52 3.79 -13.98 9.95
CA ALA A 52 2.72 -13.56 10.87
C ALA A 52 3.22 -12.67 12.02
N ARG A 53 4.49 -12.80 12.41
CA ARG A 53 5.10 -11.95 13.43
C ARG A 53 5.56 -10.62 12.83
N ALA A 54 6.08 -10.62 11.63
CA ALA A 54 6.44 -9.42 10.90
C ALA A 54 5.21 -8.56 10.61
N GLU A 55 4.12 -9.17 10.15
CA GLU A 55 2.84 -8.51 9.97
C GLU A 55 2.35 -7.86 11.28
N LYS A 56 2.43 -8.58 12.39
CA LYS A 56 2.08 -8.03 13.70
C LYS A 56 2.94 -6.82 14.07
N VAL A 57 4.24 -6.84 13.81
CA VAL A 57 5.16 -5.71 14.00
C VAL A 57 4.74 -4.54 13.12
N LYS A 58 4.52 -4.76 11.83
CA LYS A 58 4.04 -3.75 10.87
C LYS A 58 2.75 -3.09 11.35
N ILE A 59 1.75 -3.87 11.76
CA ILE A 59 0.46 -3.36 12.24
C ILE A 59 0.61 -2.57 13.54
N GLN A 60 1.40 -3.08 14.50
CA GLN A 60 1.46 -2.48 15.84
C GLN A 60 2.33 -1.24 15.91
N ILE A 61 3.48 -1.20 15.23
CA ILE A 61 4.44 -0.10 15.34
C ILE A 61 4.92 0.43 13.99
N GLY A 62 4.51 -0.15 12.85
CA GLY A 62 4.87 0.35 11.53
C GLY A 62 4.30 1.73 11.24
N SER A 63 5.05 2.54 10.50
CA SER A 63 4.61 3.85 10.02
C SER A 63 5.34 4.24 8.73
N ALA A 64 4.65 4.96 7.86
CA ALA A 64 5.19 5.50 6.62
C ALA A 64 5.87 6.86 6.82
N VAL A 65 5.58 7.56 7.92
CA VAL A 65 6.13 8.88 8.26
C VAL A 65 6.57 8.89 9.73
N PRO A 66 7.44 9.83 10.16
CA PRO A 66 7.81 10.01 11.55
C PRO A 66 6.57 10.21 12.44
N LEU A 67 6.56 9.57 13.60
CA LEU A 67 5.51 9.71 14.60
C LEU A 67 5.86 10.84 15.58
N GLN A 68 4.86 11.45 16.23
CA GLN A 68 5.09 12.42 17.30
C GLN A 68 5.75 11.78 18.52
N GLU A 69 5.31 10.55 18.83
CA GLU A 69 5.93 9.68 19.84
C GLU A 69 6.23 8.35 19.16
N GLU A 70 7.52 7.97 19.14
CA GLU A 70 7.94 6.71 18.57
C GLU A 70 7.49 5.54 19.47
N LEU A 71 7.01 4.49 18.83
CA LEU A 71 6.50 3.30 19.49
C LEU A 71 7.61 2.27 19.64
N THR A 72 7.49 1.41 20.65
CA THR A 72 8.40 0.28 20.88
C THR A 72 7.62 -1.02 21.00
N MET A 73 8.26 -2.12 20.61
CA MET A 73 7.67 -3.46 20.71
C MET A 73 8.74 -4.50 21.04
N GLU A 74 8.44 -5.40 22.00
CA GLU A 74 9.25 -6.58 22.22
C GLU A 74 8.92 -7.65 21.15
N VAL A 75 9.94 -8.12 20.45
CA VAL A 75 9.83 -9.14 19.41
C VAL A 75 10.69 -10.35 19.79
N ALA A 76 10.06 -11.52 19.81
CA ALA A 76 10.75 -12.80 20.04
C ALA A 76 10.96 -13.52 18.71
N GLY A 77 12.13 -14.11 18.54
CA GLY A 77 12.49 -14.90 17.37
C GLY A 77 13.60 -15.91 17.72
N ARG A 78 14.18 -16.50 16.68
CA ARG A 78 15.33 -17.37 16.78
C ARG A 78 16.60 -16.59 16.42
N ASP A 79 17.56 -16.56 17.34
CA ASP A 79 18.90 -16.06 17.04
C ASP A 79 19.56 -16.95 15.99
N THR A 80 20.03 -16.37 14.89
CA THR A 80 20.59 -17.13 13.75
C THR A 80 22.00 -17.65 14.01
N ILE A 81 22.70 -17.11 15.03
CA ILE A 81 24.07 -17.51 15.39
C ILE A 81 24.02 -18.67 16.38
N SER A 82 23.29 -18.51 17.49
CA SER A 82 23.20 -19.52 18.55
C SER A 82 22.13 -20.57 18.31
N GLY A 83 21.15 -20.31 17.43
CA GLY A 83 19.97 -21.13 17.22
C GLY A 83 18.91 -21.04 18.32
N MET A 84 19.17 -20.29 19.39
CA MET A 84 18.33 -20.22 20.58
C MET A 84 17.21 -19.17 20.45
N PRO A 85 16.08 -19.34 21.18
CA PRO A 85 15.08 -18.27 21.31
C PRO A 85 15.68 -17.02 21.93
N ARG A 86 15.36 -15.87 21.36
CA ARG A 86 15.83 -14.55 21.82
C ARG A 86 14.73 -13.52 21.68
N LYS A 87 14.74 -12.51 22.55
CA LYS A 87 13.87 -11.35 22.50
C LYS A 87 14.70 -10.09 22.31
N ILE A 88 14.18 -9.15 21.55
CA ILE A 88 14.72 -7.81 21.38
C ILE A 88 13.59 -6.79 21.50
N VAL A 89 13.93 -5.54 21.77
CA VAL A 89 13.02 -4.40 21.66
C VAL A 89 13.39 -3.62 20.40
N ILE A 90 12.41 -3.33 19.58
CA ILE A 90 12.55 -2.55 18.34
C ILE A 90 11.66 -1.31 18.40
N THR A 91 11.99 -0.30 17.60
CA THR A 91 11.27 0.97 17.53
C THR A 91 10.50 1.11 16.21
N SER A 92 9.47 1.97 16.21
CA SER A 92 8.76 2.34 14.99
C SER A 92 9.66 3.06 13.98
N GLU A 93 10.70 3.74 14.41
CA GLU A 93 11.71 4.35 13.55
C GLU A 93 12.48 3.28 12.74
N GLU A 94 12.92 2.20 13.42
CA GLU A 94 13.60 1.08 12.77
C GLU A 94 12.69 0.35 11.78
N VAL A 95 11.41 0.15 12.14
CA VAL A 95 10.43 -0.45 11.23
C VAL A 95 10.18 0.44 10.02
N ARG A 96 10.06 1.76 10.20
CA ARG A 96 9.93 2.74 9.11
C ARG A 96 11.13 2.69 8.17
N GLU A 97 12.34 2.59 8.71
CA GLU A 97 13.54 2.42 7.90
C GLU A 97 13.52 1.13 7.08
N ALA A 98 13.07 0.03 7.69
CA ALA A 98 12.88 -1.25 6.98
C ALA A 98 11.89 -1.12 5.81
N LEU A 99 10.79 -0.40 6.01
CA LEU A 99 9.72 -0.21 5.03
C LEU A 99 10.08 0.77 3.90
N ARG A 100 11.20 1.48 3.96
CA ARG A 100 11.58 2.50 2.98
C ARG A 100 11.58 1.98 1.55
N GLY A 101 12.07 0.76 1.31
CA GLY A 101 12.12 0.16 -0.02
C GLY A 101 10.72 -0.05 -0.63
N PRO A 102 9.86 -0.87 -0.03
CA PRO A 102 8.48 -1.05 -0.50
C PRO A 102 7.71 0.25 -0.64
N MET A 103 7.85 1.17 0.32
CA MET A 103 7.20 2.49 0.27
C MET A 103 7.64 3.33 -0.93
N ALA A 104 8.94 3.34 -1.24
CA ALA A 104 9.45 4.07 -2.39
C ALA A 104 8.87 3.54 -3.71
N MET A 105 8.74 2.21 -3.85
CA MET A 105 8.17 1.58 -5.04
C MET A 105 6.68 1.91 -5.21
N ILE A 106 5.91 1.96 -4.13
CA ILE A 106 4.49 2.36 -4.16
C ILE A 106 4.36 3.84 -4.57
N ILE A 107 5.18 4.71 -3.97
CA ILE A 107 5.20 6.15 -4.30
C ILE A 107 5.58 6.36 -5.77
N ASP A 108 6.56 5.64 -6.27
CA ASP A 108 7.00 5.70 -7.67
C ASP A 108 5.88 5.28 -8.64
N ALA A 109 5.16 4.20 -8.35
CA ALA A 109 4.02 3.76 -9.15
C ALA A 109 2.92 4.83 -9.23
N VAL A 110 2.66 5.53 -8.11
CA VAL A 110 1.71 6.65 -8.09
C VAL A 110 2.22 7.80 -8.94
N ALA A 111 3.50 8.17 -8.84
CA ALA A 111 4.11 9.23 -9.64
C ALA A 111 4.08 8.91 -11.14
N VAL A 112 4.48 7.69 -11.53
CA VAL A 112 4.44 7.22 -12.92
C VAL A 112 3.01 7.26 -13.48
N THR A 113 2.00 6.91 -12.68
CA THR A 113 0.61 6.98 -13.13
C THR A 113 0.13 8.42 -13.30
N LEU A 114 0.57 9.34 -12.43
CA LEU A 114 0.27 10.77 -12.56
C LEU A 114 0.91 11.38 -13.83
N GLU A 115 2.14 10.96 -14.17
CA GLU A 115 2.82 11.41 -15.39
C GLU A 115 2.12 10.95 -16.68
N LYS A 116 1.40 9.82 -16.64
CA LYS A 116 0.59 9.33 -17.77
C LYS A 116 -0.74 10.09 -17.95
N ALA A 117 -1.15 10.86 -16.95
CA ALA A 117 -2.41 11.58 -16.99
C ALA A 117 -2.38 12.73 -18.02
N GLN A 118 -3.49 12.90 -18.73
CA GLN A 118 -3.69 14.08 -19.57
C GLN A 118 -3.73 15.36 -18.70
N PRO A 119 -3.30 16.53 -19.22
CA PRO A 119 -3.25 17.78 -18.43
C PRO A 119 -4.57 18.16 -17.77
N GLU A 120 -5.70 17.92 -18.46
CA GLU A 120 -7.05 18.22 -17.97
C GLU A 120 -7.38 17.35 -16.75
N LEU A 121 -7.05 16.05 -16.79
CA LEU A 121 -7.26 15.14 -15.66
C LEU A 121 -6.32 15.46 -14.49
N SER A 122 -5.11 15.94 -14.78
CA SER A 122 -4.18 16.36 -13.73
C SER A 122 -4.71 17.56 -12.96
N ALA A 123 -5.40 18.51 -13.64
CA ALA A 123 -6.06 19.61 -12.96
C ALA A 123 -7.21 19.13 -12.05
N ASP A 124 -8.04 18.21 -12.52
CA ASP A 124 -9.12 17.63 -11.72
C ASP A 124 -8.62 16.86 -10.48
N LEU A 125 -7.42 16.30 -10.53
CA LEU A 125 -6.82 15.59 -9.39
C LEU A 125 -6.41 16.53 -8.25
N ILE A 126 -6.20 17.82 -8.51
CA ILE A 126 -5.94 18.81 -7.45
C ILE A 126 -7.16 18.92 -6.52
N ASP A 127 -8.36 18.91 -7.08
CA ASP A 127 -9.60 19.05 -6.33
C ASP A 127 -10.09 17.70 -5.77
N ASN A 128 -10.02 16.63 -6.56
CA ASN A 128 -10.53 15.31 -6.18
C ASN A 128 -9.55 14.48 -5.34
N GLY A 129 -8.24 14.68 -5.56
CA GLY A 129 -7.18 13.99 -4.82
C GLY A 129 -7.04 12.50 -5.15
N ILE A 130 -6.40 11.80 -4.22
CA ILE A 130 -6.12 10.35 -4.27
C ILE A 130 -6.94 9.67 -3.20
N HIS A 131 -7.63 8.59 -3.56
CA HIS A 131 -8.32 7.71 -2.63
C HIS A 131 -7.52 6.41 -2.47
N ILE A 132 -7.17 6.06 -1.21
CA ILE A 132 -6.39 4.85 -0.92
C ILE A 132 -7.27 3.79 -0.27
N CYS A 133 -7.12 2.54 -0.72
CA CYS A 133 -7.80 1.35 -0.19
C CYS A 133 -6.82 0.17 -0.07
N GLY A 134 -7.35 -1.01 0.25
CA GLY A 134 -6.56 -2.20 0.54
C GLY A 134 -5.93 -2.19 1.94
N GLY A 135 -5.45 -3.35 2.37
CA GLY A 135 -4.87 -3.53 3.71
C GLY A 135 -3.62 -2.69 3.97
N GLY A 136 -2.79 -2.48 2.94
CA GLY A 136 -1.59 -1.65 3.02
C GLY A 136 -1.88 -0.17 3.30
N SER A 137 -3.06 0.32 2.89
CA SER A 137 -3.50 1.69 3.18
C SER A 137 -3.68 1.98 4.67
N LEU A 138 -3.80 0.92 5.50
CA LEU A 138 -3.93 1.02 6.96
C LEU A 138 -2.60 1.31 7.65
N LEU A 139 -1.46 1.20 6.97
CA LEU A 139 -0.17 1.60 7.55
C LEU A 139 -0.24 3.06 8.01
N ARG A 140 0.22 3.32 9.25
CA ARG A 140 0.17 4.67 9.83
C ARG A 140 0.89 5.67 8.95
N GLY A 141 0.20 6.76 8.61
CA GLY A 141 0.75 7.85 7.80
C GLY A 141 0.96 7.51 6.32
N MET A 142 0.36 6.44 5.80
CA MET A 142 0.37 6.13 4.37
C MET A 142 -0.21 7.30 3.56
N ASP A 143 -1.33 7.84 4.00
CA ASP A 143 -1.97 9.04 3.45
C ASP A 143 -1.03 10.24 3.39
N LYS A 144 -0.30 10.48 4.51
CA LYS A 144 0.65 11.59 4.61
C LYS A 144 1.88 11.37 3.73
N ALA A 145 2.39 10.12 3.65
CA ALA A 145 3.54 9.80 2.80
C ALA A 145 3.23 10.07 1.33
N LEU A 146 2.08 9.62 0.85
CA LEU A 146 1.62 9.87 -0.51
C LEU A 146 1.31 11.35 -0.75
N ALA A 147 0.67 12.04 0.19
CA ALA A 147 0.41 13.48 0.08
C ALA A 147 1.70 14.31 0.00
N ASN A 148 2.71 13.95 0.81
CA ASN A 148 4.01 14.63 0.79
C ASN A 148 4.76 14.41 -0.55
N ALA A 149 4.62 13.22 -1.14
CA ALA A 149 5.29 12.89 -2.38
C ALA A 149 4.62 13.50 -3.62
N THR A 150 3.29 13.61 -3.60
CA THR A 150 2.50 14.04 -4.78
C THR A 150 2.02 15.49 -4.72
N GLY A 151 1.97 16.07 -3.53
CA GLY A 151 1.35 17.39 -3.30
C GLY A 151 -0.18 17.37 -3.36
N LEU A 152 -0.81 16.21 -3.52
CA LEU A 152 -2.26 16.07 -3.65
C LEU A 152 -2.90 15.72 -2.29
N ILE A 153 -4.19 15.98 -2.18
CA ILE A 153 -4.99 15.52 -1.04
C ILE A 153 -5.14 14.00 -1.13
N VAL A 154 -4.82 13.28 -0.05
CA VAL A 154 -4.98 11.82 0.03
C VAL A 154 -5.98 11.46 1.09
N LYS A 155 -6.99 10.66 0.74
CA LYS A 155 -8.06 10.21 1.63
C LYS A 155 -8.11 8.69 1.65
N ARG A 156 -8.17 8.10 2.84
CA ARG A 156 -8.48 6.68 2.98
C ARG A 156 -9.99 6.49 2.92
N VAL A 157 -10.44 5.45 2.19
CA VAL A 157 -11.84 5.04 2.15
C VAL A 157 -12.29 4.50 3.53
N GLU A 158 -13.59 4.50 3.81
CA GLU A 158 -14.12 4.09 5.12
C GLU A 158 -13.84 2.61 5.44
N ASP A 159 -13.99 1.72 4.46
CA ASP A 159 -13.73 0.29 4.60
C ASP A 159 -12.70 -0.18 3.57
N PRO A 160 -11.40 0.06 3.85
CA PRO A 160 -10.35 -0.20 2.87
C PRO A 160 -10.13 -1.67 2.57
N LEU A 161 -10.43 -2.58 3.51
CA LEU A 161 -10.25 -4.02 3.32
C LEU A 161 -11.30 -4.64 2.41
N ASN A 162 -12.52 -4.10 2.42
CA ASN A 162 -13.65 -4.64 1.67
C ASN A 162 -14.01 -3.84 0.41
N SER A 163 -13.23 -2.81 0.08
CA SER A 163 -13.53 -1.90 -1.03
C SER A 163 -13.74 -2.62 -2.36
N VAL A 164 -12.87 -3.61 -2.69
CA VAL A 164 -12.98 -4.42 -3.91
C VAL A 164 -14.24 -5.29 -3.89
N ALA A 165 -14.54 -5.95 -2.76
CA ALA A 165 -15.74 -6.78 -2.62
C ALA A 165 -17.01 -5.93 -2.72
N HIS A 166 -17.03 -4.76 -2.10
CA HIS A 166 -18.12 -3.79 -2.23
C HIS A 166 -18.31 -3.32 -3.67
N GLY A 167 -17.23 -2.93 -4.34
CA GLY A 167 -17.29 -2.52 -5.75
C GLY A 167 -17.80 -3.63 -6.67
N THR A 168 -17.35 -4.86 -6.44
CA THR A 168 -17.83 -6.03 -7.18
C THR A 168 -19.32 -6.29 -6.95
N SER A 169 -19.81 -6.14 -5.70
CA SER A 169 -21.25 -6.27 -5.38
C SER A 169 -22.09 -5.23 -6.11
N VAL A 170 -21.68 -3.96 -6.03
CA VAL A 170 -22.37 -2.86 -6.74
C VAL A 170 -22.39 -3.11 -8.26
N TYR A 171 -21.30 -3.60 -8.80
CA TYR A 171 -21.18 -3.93 -10.21
C TYR A 171 -22.16 -5.06 -10.62
N LEU A 172 -22.20 -6.14 -9.84
CA LEU A 172 -23.09 -7.28 -10.10
C LEU A 172 -24.58 -6.91 -9.97
N GLU A 173 -24.92 -6.05 -9.02
CA GLU A 173 -26.30 -5.57 -8.83
C GLU A 173 -26.77 -4.66 -9.99
N ASN A 174 -25.85 -4.05 -10.73
CA ASN A 174 -26.13 -3.12 -11.82
C ASN A 174 -25.56 -3.57 -13.16
N LEU A 175 -25.46 -4.86 -13.40
CA LEU A 175 -24.87 -5.47 -14.62
C LEU A 175 -25.43 -4.89 -15.93
N GLU A 176 -26.74 -4.62 -15.99
CA GLU A 176 -27.35 -4.04 -17.19
C GLU A 176 -26.82 -2.64 -17.53
N LEU A 177 -26.51 -1.83 -16.51
CA LEU A 177 -25.94 -0.49 -16.69
C LEU A 177 -24.47 -0.55 -17.16
N TRP A 178 -23.74 -1.60 -16.78
CA TRP A 178 -22.29 -1.72 -17.02
C TRP A 178 -21.95 -2.63 -18.22
N LYS A 179 -22.94 -3.25 -18.89
CA LYS A 179 -22.71 -4.13 -20.04
C LYS A 179 -21.90 -3.49 -21.17
N ASP A 180 -22.14 -2.23 -21.44
CA ASP A 180 -21.46 -1.52 -22.52
C ASP A 180 -20.00 -1.21 -22.18
N THR A 181 -19.67 -1.04 -20.91
CA THR A 181 -18.30 -0.81 -20.44
C THR A 181 -17.44 -2.06 -20.56
N MET A 182 -18.01 -3.27 -20.36
CA MET A 182 -17.30 -4.52 -20.56
C MET A 182 -16.90 -4.77 -22.01
N ASN A 183 -17.73 -4.38 -22.96
CA ASN A 183 -17.48 -4.61 -24.37
C ASN A 183 -16.35 -3.75 -24.94
N HIS A 184 -16.01 -2.63 -24.30
CA HIS A 184 -14.91 -1.76 -24.71
C HIS A 184 -13.54 -2.23 -24.21
N ASN A 185 -13.48 -2.90 -23.05
CA ASN A 185 -12.22 -3.36 -22.43
C ASN A 185 -11.81 -4.79 -22.81
N GLY A 186 -12.61 -5.51 -23.60
CA GLY A 186 -12.36 -6.91 -24.01
C GLY A 186 -11.22 -7.13 -25.01
N ASN A 187 -10.65 -6.08 -25.59
CA ASN A 187 -9.62 -6.19 -26.63
C ASN A 187 -8.19 -5.84 -26.19
N GLY A 188 -7.92 -5.75 -24.89
CA GLY A 188 -6.64 -5.30 -24.34
C GLY A 188 -5.76 -6.35 -23.66
N TRP A 189 -6.13 -7.62 -23.69
CA TRP A 189 -5.37 -8.72 -23.06
C TRP A 189 -4.99 -9.80 -24.07
N GLU A 190 -4.23 -9.45 -25.12
CA GLU A 190 -3.43 -10.38 -25.93
C GLU A 190 -1.94 -10.11 -25.70
#